data_c98e0280911c169cedf7852f4a5fcb21
#
_entry.id   c98e0280911c169cedf7852f4a5fcb21
#
_cell.length_a   1.000
_cell.length_b   1.000
_cell.length_c   1.000
_cell.angle_alpha   90.00
_cell.angle_beta   90.00
_cell.angle_gamma   90.00
#
_symmetry.space_group_name_H-M   'P 1'
#
loop_
_entity.id
_entity.type
_entity.pdbx_description
1 polymer ?
#
loop_
_entity_poly.entity_id
_entity_poly.type
_entity_poly.pdbx_seq_one_letter_code
_entity_poly.pdbx_strand_id
1 'polypeptide(L)'
;MARKISTARKVGRVIKSILKIVLVIILAALMALGNGVLPGYARMVNVMLGYEQSWDNSKTDTTGLDLEYNKADYATDTIKDAEKDLDEQLAAEGYVLLKNDGDTMPFASGTTFSFFGESSRSAFSSYDKLNAAFESEGFSVNQTLEDFYSKGAGKDYKLGSGSISYGDSEDFSINECPLSVLQSSDGVLDSAQGTVPVFVLKRVAGEGRDAPRSMYNHADNAVDQAKTYLEPDTTELETLQYLNDNFDDVVLVVNTSQAMELDWLSQFPNIKSVI
;
A
#
# COMPACT_ATOMS: atom_id res chain seq x y z
N MET A 1 43.88 53.92 -35.63
CA MET A 1 42.59 53.39 -36.18
C MET A 1 42.08 52.32 -35.22
N ALA A 2 40.98 52.58 -34.50
CA ALA A 2 40.36 51.59 -33.59
C ALA A 2 39.54 50.58 -34.43
N ARG A 3 39.90 49.33 -34.37
CA ARG A 3 39.23 48.24 -35.16
C ARG A 3 37.84 48.00 -34.59
N LYS A 4 36.76 48.40 -35.31
CA LYS A 4 35.38 48.16 -34.91
C LYS A 4 35.13 46.65 -34.76
N ILE A 5 34.82 46.20 -33.56
CA ILE A 5 34.47 44.79 -33.30
C ILE A 5 33.09 44.52 -33.94
N SER A 6 33.01 43.48 -34.78
CA SER A 6 31.75 43.12 -35.45
C SER A 6 30.65 42.75 -34.44
N THR A 7 29.41 43.06 -34.79
CA THR A 7 28.20 42.79 -33.94
C THR A 7 28.14 41.31 -33.52
N ALA A 8 28.49 40.37 -34.42
CA ALA A 8 28.53 38.94 -34.10
C ALA A 8 29.52 38.60 -32.98
N ARG A 9 30.71 39.28 -32.94
CA ARG A 9 31.65 39.06 -31.84
C ARG A 9 31.19 39.65 -30.50
N LYS A 10 30.42 40.75 -30.52
CA LYS A 10 29.81 41.35 -29.34
C LYS A 10 28.73 40.39 -28.77
N VAL A 11 27.81 39.90 -29.62
CA VAL A 11 26.78 38.93 -29.26
C VAL A 11 27.38 37.66 -28.71
N GLY A 12 28.40 37.08 -29.34
CA GLY A 12 29.11 35.90 -28.87
C GLY A 12 29.77 36.07 -27.49
N ARG A 13 30.27 37.30 -27.16
CA ARG A 13 30.81 37.58 -25.82
C ARG A 13 29.68 37.64 -24.77
N VAL A 14 28.54 38.27 -25.09
CA VAL A 14 27.38 38.35 -24.21
C VAL A 14 26.86 36.93 -23.90
N ILE A 15 26.65 36.12 -24.92
CA ILE A 15 26.21 34.72 -24.74
C ILE A 15 27.17 33.94 -23.83
N LYS A 16 28.50 34.04 -24.09
CA LYS A 16 29.51 33.39 -23.23
C LYS A 16 29.46 33.88 -21.79
N SER A 17 29.20 35.16 -21.57
CA SER A 17 29.08 35.73 -20.22
C SER A 17 27.82 35.22 -19.53
N ILE A 18 26.70 35.15 -20.22
CA ILE A 18 25.44 34.59 -19.69
C ILE A 18 25.64 33.12 -19.30
N LEU A 19 26.23 32.31 -20.19
CA LEU A 19 26.52 30.90 -19.91
C LEU A 19 27.42 30.71 -18.66
N LYS A 20 28.44 31.57 -18.47
CA LYS A 20 29.28 31.55 -17.27
C LYS A 20 28.48 31.88 -16.03
N ILE A 21 27.61 32.90 -16.07
CA ILE A 21 26.78 33.27 -14.93
C ILE A 21 25.83 32.14 -14.57
N VAL A 22 25.17 31.54 -15.55
CA VAL A 22 24.28 30.40 -15.35
C VAL A 22 25.03 29.22 -14.72
N LEU A 23 26.24 28.91 -15.22
CA LEU A 23 27.06 27.84 -14.64
C LEU A 23 27.44 28.12 -13.18
N VAL A 24 27.80 29.36 -12.85
CA VAL A 24 28.13 29.77 -11.48
C VAL A 24 26.93 29.62 -10.55
N ILE A 25 25.73 30.02 -11.02
CA ILE A 25 24.51 29.86 -10.26
C ILE A 25 24.20 28.39 -10.00
N ILE A 26 24.32 27.54 -11.02
CA ILE A 26 24.12 26.09 -10.85
C ILE A 26 25.12 25.50 -9.85
N LEU A 27 26.40 25.86 -9.95
CA LEU A 27 27.42 25.38 -9.02
C LEU A 27 27.16 25.87 -7.58
N ALA A 28 26.74 27.12 -7.42
CA ALA A 28 26.39 27.67 -6.12
C ALA A 28 25.17 26.95 -5.50
N ALA A 29 24.15 26.67 -6.32
CA ALA A 29 22.99 25.91 -5.90
C ALA A 29 23.34 24.47 -5.50
N LEU A 30 24.19 23.79 -6.27
CA LEU A 30 24.68 22.44 -5.93
C LEU A 30 25.51 22.44 -4.64
N MET A 31 26.34 23.47 -4.42
CA MET A 31 27.12 23.60 -3.18
C MET A 31 26.21 23.88 -1.99
N ALA A 32 25.21 24.74 -2.16
CA ALA A 32 24.23 25.02 -1.08
C ALA A 32 23.42 23.76 -0.73
N LEU A 33 22.98 23.01 -1.74
CA LEU A 33 22.30 21.72 -1.54
C LEU A 33 23.19 20.71 -0.84
N GLY A 34 24.43 20.55 -1.33
CA GLY A 34 25.39 19.59 -0.78
C GLY A 34 25.82 19.90 0.65
N ASN A 35 25.98 21.17 1.02
CA ASN A 35 26.45 21.54 2.34
C ASN A 35 25.33 21.91 3.33
N GLY A 36 24.17 22.37 2.82
CA GLY A 36 23.07 22.82 3.66
C GLY A 36 21.97 21.77 3.87
N VAL A 37 21.62 21.04 2.82
CA VAL A 37 20.46 20.12 2.86
C VAL A 37 20.88 18.66 3.03
N LEU A 38 21.83 18.19 2.21
CA LEU A 38 22.22 16.77 2.24
C LEU A 38 22.73 16.25 3.57
N PRO A 39 23.48 17.02 4.41
CA PRO A 39 23.91 16.51 5.71
C PRO A 39 22.74 16.15 6.63
N GLY A 40 21.63 16.89 6.54
CA GLY A 40 20.42 16.58 7.32
C GLY A 40 19.80 15.22 6.97
N TYR A 41 20.01 14.74 5.75
CA TYR A 41 19.50 13.45 5.24
C TYR A 41 20.58 12.35 5.19
N ALA A 42 21.82 12.65 5.56
CA ALA A 42 22.94 11.71 5.42
C ALA A 42 22.67 10.37 6.14
N ARG A 43 22.05 10.43 7.32
CA ARG A 43 21.68 9.20 8.07
C ARG A 43 20.70 8.33 7.29
N MET A 44 19.65 8.95 6.76
CA MET A 44 18.60 8.24 6.00
C MET A 44 19.17 7.63 4.71
N VAL A 45 20.01 8.41 3.99
CA VAL A 45 20.69 7.93 2.77
C VAL A 45 21.63 6.78 3.09
N ASN A 46 22.41 6.86 4.16
CA ASN A 46 23.32 5.79 4.56
C ASN A 46 22.56 4.49 4.90
N VAL A 47 21.45 4.60 5.64
CA VAL A 47 20.59 3.44 5.94
C VAL A 47 20.03 2.83 4.67
N MET A 48 19.54 3.67 3.73
CA MET A 48 19.00 3.20 2.44
C MET A 48 20.06 2.51 1.55
N LEU A 49 21.31 2.97 1.64
CA LEU A 49 22.43 2.39 0.90
C LEU A 49 23.07 1.19 1.61
N GLY A 50 22.56 0.79 2.77
CA GLY A 50 23.09 -0.33 3.55
C GLY A 50 24.44 -0.05 4.22
N TYR A 51 24.80 1.23 4.36
CA TYR A 51 26.00 1.59 5.13
C TYR A 51 25.68 1.50 6.60
N GLU A 52 26.33 0.57 7.30
CA GLU A 52 26.30 0.50 8.76
C GLU A 52 26.92 1.76 9.35
N GLN A 53 26.23 2.35 10.33
CA GLN A 53 26.84 3.40 11.14
C GLN A 53 27.79 2.73 12.13
N SER A 54 29.08 2.78 11.83
CA SER A 54 30.08 2.41 12.84
C SER A 54 30.24 3.57 13.83
N TRP A 55 30.02 3.29 15.10
CA TRP A 55 30.34 4.23 16.17
C TRP A 55 31.78 3.97 16.57
N ASP A 56 32.62 5.00 16.51
CA ASP A 56 33.96 4.92 17.08
C ASP A 56 33.87 5.05 18.60
N ASN A 57 33.83 3.92 19.28
CA ASN A 57 33.82 3.83 20.74
C ASN A 57 35.22 3.71 21.31
N SER A 58 36.26 3.86 20.50
CA SER A 58 37.66 3.68 20.94
C SER A 58 38.09 4.60 22.06
N LYS A 59 37.38 5.75 22.26
CA LYS A 59 37.62 6.72 23.31
C LYS A 59 36.61 6.68 24.45
N THR A 60 35.69 5.76 24.44
CA THR A 60 34.67 5.63 25.47
C THR A 60 35.27 4.84 26.63
N ASP A 61 35.36 5.46 27.81
CA ASP A 61 35.71 4.75 29.03
C ASP A 61 34.57 3.81 29.43
N THR A 62 34.85 2.52 29.33
CA THR A 62 33.90 1.47 29.66
C THR A 62 34.18 0.86 31.04
N THR A 63 35.09 1.44 31.82
CA THR A 63 35.43 0.94 33.13
C THR A 63 34.23 0.95 34.06
N GLY A 64 33.88 -0.21 34.59
CA GLY A 64 32.73 -0.39 35.49
C GLY A 64 31.36 -0.45 34.82
N LEU A 65 31.31 -0.50 33.48
CA LEU A 65 30.06 -0.79 32.76
C LEU A 65 29.89 -2.30 32.58
N ASP A 66 28.71 -2.81 32.89
CA ASP A 66 28.29 -4.14 32.50
C ASP A 66 27.87 -4.13 31.03
N LEU A 67 28.80 -4.56 30.17
CA LEU A 67 28.56 -4.64 28.73
C LEU A 67 27.99 -5.99 28.30
N GLU A 68 27.86 -6.93 29.23
CA GLU A 68 27.27 -8.25 28.91
C GLU A 68 25.78 -8.16 28.68
N TYR A 69 25.13 -7.13 29.22
CA TYR A 69 23.70 -6.87 29.00
C TYR A 69 23.31 -6.75 27.51
N ASN A 70 24.25 -6.32 26.66
CA ASN A 70 24.00 -6.15 25.22
C ASN A 70 24.50 -7.30 24.36
N LYS A 71 24.94 -8.40 24.95
CA LYS A 71 25.34 -9.59 24.19
C LYS A 71 24.12 -10.45 23.94
N ALA A 72 23.82 -10.67 22.65
CA ALA A 72 22.88 -11.70 22.25
C ALA A 72 23.53 -13.08 22.50
N ASP A 73 22.87 -13.94 23.27
CA ASP A 73 23.28 -15.30 23.58
C ASP A 73 22.57 -16.33 22.68
N TYR A 74 21.95 -15.88 21.63
CA TYR A 74 21.20 -16.70 20.67
C TYR A 74 21.53 -16.34 19.22
N ALA A 75 21.40 -17.32 18.35
CA ALA A 75 21.59 -17.13 16.92
C ALA A 75 20.40 -16.38 16.29
N THR A 76 20.66 -15.50 15.31
CA THR A 76 19.63 -14.73 14.61
C THR A 76 18.55 -15.63 13.98
N ASP A 77 18.93 -16.80 13.48
CA ASP A 77 17.98 -17.72 12.85
C ASP A 77 17.00 -18.31 13.87
N THR A 78 17.47 -18.60 15.11
CA THR A 78 16.59 -19.07 16.20
C THR A 78 15.52 -18.00 16.56
N ILE A 79 15.86 -16.71 16.47
CA ILE A 79 14.89 -15.63 16.69
C ILE A 79 13.86 -15.60 15.58
N LYS A 80 14.30 -15.70 14.32
CA LYS A 80 13.38 -15.67 13.17
C LYS A 80 12.39 -16.82 13.18
N ASP A 81 12.82 -18.01 13.57
CA ASP A 81 11.92 -19.15 13.72
C ASP A 81 10.89 -18.91 14.84
N ALA A 82 11.35 -18.41 16.00
CA ALA A 82 10.47 -18.09 17.12
C ALA A 82 9.53 -16.89 16.79
N GLU A 83 10.00 -15.91 16.03
CA GLU A 83 9.20 -14.78 15.53
C GLU A 83 8.08 -15.30 14.63
N LYS A 84 8.39 -16.19 13.69
CA LYS A 84 7.39 -16.79 12.80
C LYS A 84 6.31 -17.54 13.56
N ASP A 85 6.71 -18.41 14.50
CA ASP A 85 5.76 -19.15 15.32
C ASP A 85 4.86 -18.21 16.15
N LEU A 86 5.44 -17.14 16.69
CA LEU A 86 4.69 -16.13 17.44
C LEU A 86 3.74 -15.33 16.53
N ASP A 87 4.18 -14.96 15.33
CA ASP A 87 3.34 -14.24 14.36
C ASP A 87 2.13 -15.09 13.93
N GLU A 88 2.33 -16.40 13.72
CA GLU A 88 1.22 -17.32 13.42
C GLU A 88 0.23 -17.40 14.59
N GLN A 89 0.71 -17.46 15.82
CA GLN A 89 -0.14 -17.48 17.02
C GLN A 89 -0.90 -16.14 17.16
N LEU A 90 -0.20 -15.01 17.03
CA LEU A 90 -0.82 -13.68 17.10
C LEU A 90 -1.87 -13.48 16.01
N ALA A 91 -1.62 -13.96 14.80
CA ALA A 91 -2.58 -13.92 13.71
C ALA A 91 -3.82 -14.75 14.05
N ALA A 92 -3.64 -15.99 14.54
CA ALA A 92 -4.74 -16.87 14.91
C ALA A 92 -5.62 -16.29 16.04
N GLU A 93 -5.02 -15.56 16.98
CA GLU A 93 -5.76 -14.90 18.07
C GLU A 93 -6.33 -13.53 17.67
N GLY A 94 -5.72 -12.87 16.68
CA GLY A 94 -6.08 -11.51 16.25
C GLY A 94 -7.15 -11.44 15.17
N TYR A 95 -7.31 -12.46 14.34
CA TYR A 95 -8.38 -12.49 13.34
C TYR A 95 -9.73 -12.73 14.00
N VAL A 96 -10.72 -11.94 13.60
CA VAL A 96 -12.08 -12.04 14.12
C VAL A 96 -13.01 -12.54 13.03
N LEU A 97 -13.58 -13.72 13.23
CA LEU A 97 -14.64 -14.25 12.38
C LEU A 97 -15.98 -13.60 12.79
N LEU A 98 -16.38 -12.57 12.02
CA LEU A 98 -17.61 -11.80 12.30
C LEU A 98 -18.87 -12.51 11.83
N LYS A 99 -18.77 -13.32 10.79
CA LYS A 99 -19.87 -14.05 10.18
C LYS A 99 -19.39 -15.36 9.57
N ASN A 100 -20.12 -16.45 9.73
CA ASN A 100 -19.89 -17.73 9.05
C ASN A 100 -21.20 -18.50 8.89
N ASP A 101 -22.02 -18.07 7.96
CA ASP A 101 -23.35 -18.66 7.73
C ASP A 101 -23.21 -20.03 7.04
N GLY A 102 -23.92 -21.01 7.57
CA GLY A 102 -23.94 -22.35 6.98
C GLY A 102 -22.62 -23.10 7.07
N ASP A 103 -21.74 -22.73 8.00
CA ASP A 103 -20.40 -23.33 8.14
C ASP A 103 -19.61 -23.28 6.84
N THR A 104 -19.69 -22.16 6.09
CA THR A 104 -18.96 -21.95 4.82
C THR A 104 -17.44 -22.08 5.01
N MET A 105 -16.90 -21.61 6.12
CA MET A 105 -15.51 -21.83 6.52
C MET A 105 -15.45 -22.91 7.61
N PRO A 106 -14.38 -23.75 7.62
CA PRO A 106 -13.21 -23.75 6.74
C PRO A 106 -13.50 -24.36 5.35
N PHE A 107 -12.83 -23.84 4.32
CA PHE A 107 -12.95 -24.36 2.96
C PHE A 107 -12.21 -25.70 2.78
N ALA A 108 -12.68 -26.51 1.82
CA ALA A 108 -12.02 -27.75 1.49
C ALA A 108 -10.69 -27.52 0.74
N SER A 109 -9.70 -28.38 0.98
CA SER A 109 -8.45 -28.37 0.19
C SER A 109 -8.76 -28.49 -1.31
N GLY A 110 -8.00 -27.76 -2.14
CA GLY A 110 -8.22 -27.66 -3.57
C GLY A 110 -9.16 -26.51 -3.98
N THR A 111 -9.74 -25.76 -3.01
CA THR A 111 -10.53 -24.57 -3.32
C THR A 111 -9.66 -23.51 -4.00
N THR A 112 -10.21 -22.89 -5.04
CA THR A 112 -9.59 -21.71 -5.70
C THR A 112 -10.31 -20.44 -5.24
N PHE A 113 -9.55 -19.42 -4.89
CA PHE A 113 -10.07 -18.14 -4.47
C PHE A 113 -9.85 -17.07 -5.53
N SER A 114 -10.82 -16.19 -5.71
CA SER A 114 -10.76 -15.02 -6.58
C SER A 114 -10.84 -13.75 -5.77
N PHE A 115 -9.72 -13.02 -5.67
CA PHE A 115 -9.65 -11.80 -4.87
C PHE A 115 -10.10 -10.58 -5.67
N PHE A 116 -11.16 -9.93 -5.19
CA PHE A 116 -11.75 -8.72 -5.73
C PHE A 116 -11.42 -7.51 -4.84
N GLY A 117 -11.53 -6.34 -5.43
CA GLY A 117 -11.21 -5.06 -4.80
C GLY A 117 -9.79 -4.59 -5.10
N GLU A 118 -9.62 -3.27 -5.29
CA GLU A 118 -8.32 -2.67 -5.55
C GLU A 118 -7.32 -2.99 -4.43
N SER A 119 -7.82 -3.10 -3.21
CA SER A 119 -7.04 -3.36 -2.00
C SER A 119 -6.56 -4.81 -1.87
N SER A 120 -7.08 -5.74 -2.66
CA SER A 120 -6.67 -7.16 -2.66
C SER A 120 -5.17 -7.34 -2.92
N ARG A 121 -4.58 -6.52 -3.80
CA ARG A 121 -3.14 -6.58 -4.11
C ARG A 121 -2.21 -6.12 -2.99
N SER A 122 -2.70 -5.38 -2.00
CA SER A 122 -1.89 -4.80 -0.92
C SER A 122 -2.30 -5.29 0.48
N ALA A 123 -3.44 -5.96 0.60
CA ALA A 123 -3.93 -6.46 1.88
C ALA A 123 -3.01 -7.52 2.51
N PHE A 124 -2.35 -8.30 1.67
CA PHE A 124 -1.52 -9.45 2.07
C PHE A 124 -0.02 -9.23 1.78
N SER A 125 0.43 -7.99 1.76
CA SER A 125 1.79 -7.59 1.46
C SER A 125 2.17 -7.71 -0.03
N SER A 126 1.92 -8.84 -0.69
CA SER A 126 2.05 -9.05 -2.14
C SER A 126 1.29 -10.30 -2.57
N TYR A 127 0.92 -10.38 -3.84
CA TYR A 127 0.32 -11.59 -4.39
C TYR A 127 1.25 -12.81 -4.32
N ASP A 128 2.57 -12.63 -4.52
CA ASP A 128 3.51 -13.76 -4.41
C ASP A 128 3.48 -14.39 -3.01
N LYS A 129 3.40 -13.58 -1.95
CA LYS A 129 3.29 -14.08 -0.57
C LYS A 129 1.93 -14.72 -0.30
N LEU A 130 0.86 -14.11 -0.81
CA LEU A 130 -0.49 -14.66 -0.71
C LEU A 130 -0.55 -16.02 -1.36
N ASN A 131 -0.08 -16.14 -2.61
CA ASN A 131 -0.09 -17.39 -3.37
C ASN A 131 0.70 -18.47 -2.66
N ALA A 132 1.92 -18.17 -2.19
CA ALA A 132 2.73 -19.13 -1.45
C ALA A 132 2.06 -19.62 -0.16
N ALA A 133 1.37 -18.73 0.56
CA ALA A 133 0.65 -19.09 1.77
C ALA A 133 -0.58 -19.98 1.44
N PHE A 134 -1.35 -19.63 0.41
CA PHE A 134 -2.51 -20.42 -0.01
C PHE A 134 -2.10 -21.78 -0.56
N GLU A 135 -1.04 -21.86 -1.35
CA GLU A 135 -0.50 -23.12 -1.86
C GLU A 135 -0.01 -24.05 -0.74
N SER A 136 0.63 -23.49 0.29
CA SER A 136 1.08 -24.29 1.45
C SER A 136 -0.06 -24.97 2.21
N GLU A 137 -1.25 -24.35 2.19
CA GLU A 137 -2.47 -24.88 2.81
C GLU A 137 -3.33 -25.69 1.82
N GLY A 138 -2.83 -25.93 0.59
CA GLY A 138 -3.51 -26.71 -0.43
C GLY A 138 -4.62 -25.97 -1.16
N PHE A 139 -4.61 -24.66 -1.21
CA PHE A 139 -5.50 -23.79 -1.94
C PHE A 139 -4.84 -23.22 -3.20
N SER A 140 -5.63 -22.58 -4.05
CA SER A 140 -5.16 -21.86 -5.24
C SER A 140 -5.74 -20.46 -5.28
N VAL A 141 -5.09 -19.57 -6.01
CA VAL A 141 -5.55 -18.19 -6.23
C VAL A 141 -5.72 -17.94 -7.74
N ASN A 142 -6.76 -17.21 -8.10
CA ASN A 142 -7.08 -16.86 -9.49
C ASN A 142 -6.08 -15.84 -10.04
N GLN A 143 -5.12 -16.31 -10.80
CA GLN A 143 -4.07 -15.51 -11.41
C GLN A 143 -4.61 -14.45 -12.40
N THR A 144 -5.73 -14.73 -13.09
CA THR A 144 -6.31 -13.76 -14.04
C THR A 144 -6.78 -12.49 -13.34
N LEU A 145 -7.40 -12.62 -12.15
CA LEU A 145 -7.79 -11.48 -11.34
C LEU A 145 -6.59 -10.74 -10.74
N GLU A 146 -5.58 -11.46 -10.28
CA GLU A 146 -4.33 -10.84 -9.82
C GLU A 146 -3.66 -10.02 -10.93
N ASP A 147 -3.58 -10.57 -12.13
CA ASP A 147 -3.02 -9.87 -13.29
C ASP A 147 -3.86 -8.66 -13.69
N PHE A 148 -5.21 -8.76 -13.57
CA PHE A 148 -6.09 -7.62 -13.79
C PHE A 148 -5.77 -6.44 -12.85
N TYR A 149 -5.66 -6.68 -11.53
CA TYR A 149 -5.38 -5.62 -10.56
C TYR A 149 -3.91 -5.20 -10.53
N SER A 150 -2.96 -6.07 -10.87
CA SER A 150 -1.53 -5.73 -10.79
C SER A 150 -0.95 -5.16 -12.08
N LYS A 151 -1.40 -5.61 -13.25
CA LYS A 151 -0.84 -5.31 -14.57
C LYS A 151 -1.89 -4.81 -15.56
N GLY A 152 -3.15 -5.21 -15.37
CA GLY A 152 -4.28 -4.93 -16.25
C GLY A 152 -4.95 -3.59 -16.00
N ALA A 153 -6.22 -3.48 -16.41
CA ALA A 153 -7.00 -2.25 -16.32
C ALA A 153 -7.31 -1.83 -14.87
N GLY A 154 -7.30 -2.75 -13.92
CA GLY A 154 -7.51 -2.47 -12.49
C GLY A 154 -6.32 -1.83 -11.78
N LYS A 155 -5.12 -1.80 -12.39
CA LYS A 155 -3.87 -1.36 -11.73
C LYS A 155 -3.85 0.11 -11.30
N ASP A 156 -4.61 0.95 -12.02
CA ASP A 156 -4.58 2.40 -11.82
C ASP A 156 -5.55 2.86 -10.71
N TYR A 157 -6.45 1.99 -10.27
CA TYR A 157 -7.33 2.22 -9.13
C TYR A 157 -6.56 1.92 -7.83
N LYS A 158 -6.56 2.90 -6.92
CA LYS A 158 -5.80 2.82 -5.66
C LYS A 158 -6.49 3.61 -4.58
N LEU A 159 -6.60 3.00 -3.43
CA LEU A 159 -6.97 3.70 -2.21
C LEU A 159 -6.06 4.91 -1.98
N GLY A 160 -6.62 6.03 -1.57
CA GLY A 160 -5.87 7.21 -1.20
C GLY A 160 -4.83 6.90 -0.12
N SER A 161 -3.75 7.65 -0.10
CA SER A 161 -2.62 7.39 0.82
C SER A 161 -2.94 7.70 2.27
N GLY A 162 -3.99 8.50 2.52
CA GLY A 162 -4.26 9.10 3.84
C GLY A 162 -3.09 9.92 4.35
N SER A 163 -2.08 10.13 3.52
CA SER A 163 -0.77 10.57 3.96
C SER A 163 -0.73 12.02 4.30
N ILE A 164 0.03 12.27 5.31
CA ILE A 164 0.57 13.57 5.63
C ILE A 164 2.07 13.49 5.45
N SER A 165 2.56 13.65 4.22
CA SER A 165 3.90 14.18 4.04
C SER A 165 3.81 15.71 4.13
N TYR A 166 4.82 16.35 4.66
CA TYR A 166 4.88 17.80 4.78
C TYR A 166 4.56 18.46 3.42
N GLY A 167 3.38 19.10 3.33
CA GLY A 167 2.92 19.78 2.13
C GLY A 167 1.96 19.01 1.23
N ASP A 168 1.65 17.76 1.52
CA ASP A 168 0.65 16.99 0.79
C ASP A 168 -0.75 17.21 1.40
N SER A 169 -1.75 17.24 0.54
CA SER A 169 -3.15 17.21 0.97
C SER A 169 -3.51 15.80 1.45
N GLU A 170 -4.37 15.72 2.45
CA GLU A 170 -4.97 14.46 2.88
C GLU A 170 -5.77 13.84 1.73
N ASP A 171 -5.49 12.58 1.41
CA ASP A 171 -6.21 11.83 0.38
C ASP A 171 -6.81 10.55 1.00
N PHE A 172 -8.10 10.60 1.28
CA PHE A 172 -8.89 9.47 1.79
C PHE A 172 -9.87 8.94 0.74
N SER A 173 -9.61 9.17 -0.55
CA SER A 173 -10.41 8.59 -1.62
C SER A 173 -10.35 7.06 -1.56
N ILE A 174 -11.50 6.41 -1.73
CA ILE A 174 -11.59 4.94 -1.78
C ILE A 174 -11.10 4.46 -3.16
N ASN A 175 -11.53 5.13 -4.21
CA ASN A 175 -11.08 4.90 -5.59
C ASN A 175 -11.06 3.42 -6.00
N GLU A 176 -12.14 2.68 -5.64
CA GLU A 176 -12.33 1.30 -6.04
C GLU A 176 -12.51 1.18 -7.54
N CYS A 177 -12.06 0.04 -8.12
CA CYS A 177 -12.21 -0.22 -9.53
C CYS A 177 -13.67 -0.46 -9.91
N PRO A 178 -14.27 0.35 -10.81
CA PRO A 178 -15.66 0.19 -11.20
C PRO A 178 -15.95 -1.20 -11.78
N LEU A 179 -17.10 -1.78 -11.45
CA LEU A 179 -17.55 -3.06 -11.98
C LEU A 179 -17.56 -3.08 -13.52
N SER A 180 -17.86 -1.95 -14.17
CA SER A 180 -17.84 -1.82 -15.63
C SER A 180 -16.47 -2.06 -16.25
N VAL A 181 -15.38 -1.77 -15.52
CA VAL A 181 -14.00 -2.04 -15.97
C VAL A 181 -13.69 -3.54 -15.90
N LEU A 182 -14.13 -4.22 -14.83
CA LEU A 182 -14.07 -5.68 -14.72
C LEU A 182 -14.86 -6.36 -15.84
N GLN A 183 -16.09 -5.89 -16.09
CA GLN A 183 -16.98 -6.43 -17.15
C GLN A 183 -16.44 -6.22 -18.57
N SER A 184 -15.75 -5.12 -18.81
CA SER A 184 -15.15 -4.84 -20.13
C SER A 184 -13.81 -5.51 -20.36
N SER A 185 -13.24 -6.14 -19.32
CA SER A 185 -11.96 -6.86 -19.39
C SER A 185 -12.20 -8.32 -19.74
N ASP A 186 -11.71 -8.74 -20.90
CA ASP A 186 -11.98 -10.05 -21.47
C ASP A 186 -11.57 -11.20 -20.54
N GLY A 187 -12.50 -12.11 -20.25
CA GLY A 187 -12.29 -13.30 -19.45
C GLY A 187 -12.05 -13.07 -17.94
N VAL A 188 -12.02 -11.83 -17.46
CA VAL A 188 -11.71 -11.55 -16.04
C VAL A 188 -12.79 -12.09 -15.12
N LEU A 189 -14.05 -11.72 -15.33
CA LEU A 189 -15.16 -12.21 -14.53
C LEU A 189 -15.47 -13.69 -14.78
N ASP A 190 -15.29 -14.16 -16.01
CA ASP A 190 -15.47 -15.57 -16.36
C ASP A 190 -14.47 -16.47 -15.62
N SER A 191 -13.24 -15.98 -15.39
CA SER A 191 -12.21 -16.73 -14.66
C SER A 191 -12.57 -16.99 -13.20
N ALA A 192 -13.45 -16.18 -12.62
CA ALA A 192 -13.90 -16.34 -11.23
C ALA A 192 -15.02 -17.38 -11.08
N GLN A 193 -15.63 -17.85 -12.18
CA GLN A 193 -16.69 -18.85 -12.10
C GLN A 193 -16.16 -20.19 -11.55
N GLY A 194 -16.90 -20.76 -10.60
CA GLY A 194 -16.49 -21.98 -9.89
C GLY A 194 -15.38 -21.79 -8.84
N THR A 195 -15.03 -20.56 -8.52
CA THR A 195 -14.14 -20.22 -7.42
C THR A 195 -14.91 -19.59 -6.25
N VAL A 196 -14.25 -19.40 -5.11
CA VAL A 196 -14.79 -18.61 -3.99
C VAL A 196 -14.34 -17.16 -4.13
N PRO A 197 -15.24 -16.20 -4.37
CA PRO A 197 -14.88 -14.79 -4.42
C PRO A 197 -14.61 -14.25 -3.03
N VAL A 198 -13.54 -13.49 -2.92
CA VAL A 198 -13.14 -12.77 -1.70
C VAL A 198 -13.07 -11.29 -2.03
N PHE A 199 -13.93 -10.48 -1.43
CA PHE A 199 -13.83 -9.03 -1.55
C PHE A 199 -13.01 -8.47 -0.38
N VAL A 200 -12.00 -7.65 -0.69
CA VAL A 200 -11.15 -7.03 0.33
C VAL A 200 -11.53 -5.56 0.47
N LEU A 201 -12.22 -5.26 1.57
CA LEU A 201 -12.57 -3.91 1.95
C LEU A 201 -11.46 -3.34 2.84
N LYS A 202 -10.90 -2.20 2.47
CA LYS A 202 -9.83 -1.55 3.22
C LYS A 202 -10.11 -0.08 3.45
N ARG A 203 -9.66 0.41 4.60
CA ARG A 203 -9.62 1.85 4.92
C ARG A 203 -8.23 2.19 5.46
N VAL A 204 -7.78 3.39 5.18
CA VAL A 204 -6.50 3.92 5.70
C VAL A 204 -6.79 4.76 6.92
N ALA A 205 -6.21 4.39 8.05
CA ALA A 205 -6.19 5.19 9.27
C ALA A 205 -4.96 4.80 10.10
N GLY A 206 -4.57 5.64 11.05
CA GLY A 206 -3.43 5.37 11.93
C GLY A 206 -2.71 6.65 12.33
N GLU A 207 -1.50 6.52 12.84
CA GLU A 207 -0.66 7.64 13.23
C GLU A 207 -0.46 8.62 12.07
N GLY A 208 -0.81 9.90 12.30
CA GLY A 208 -0.75 10.93 11.28
C GLY A 208 -1.76 10.78 10.14
N ARG A 209 -2.80 9.93 10.30
CA ARG A 209 -3.83 9.64 9.28
C ARG A 209 -5.19 9.45 9.96
N ASP A 210 -5.67 10.53 10.57
CA ASP A 210 -7.00 10.51 11.22
C ASP A 210 -8.09 10.34 10.17
N ALA A 211 -8.94 9.33 10.36
CA ALA A 211 -10.04 9.06 9.44
C ALA A 211 -10.99 10.27 9.34
N PRO A 212 -11.39 10.69 8.12
CA PRO A 212 -12.31 11.81 7.96
C PRO A 212 -13.71 11.42 8.48
N ARG A 213 -14.40 12.41 9.05
CA ARG A 213 -15.79 12.22 9.52
C ARG A 213 -16.81 12.16 8.41
N SER A 214 -16.43 12.59 7.20
CA SER A 214 -17.30 12.69 6.04
C SER A 214 -16.44 12.53 4.77
N MET A 215 -17.04 11.91 3.77
CA MET A 215 -16.45 11.74 2.43
C MET A 215 -16.64 12.95 1.52
N TYR A 216 -17.15 14.08 2.03
CA TYR A 216 -17.49 15.25 1.24
C TYR A 216 -16.38 15.76 0.32
N ASN A 217 -15.14 15.77 0.81
CA ASN A 217 -13.95 16.18 0.04
C ASN A 217 -13.13 15.01 -0.53
N HIS A 218 -13.60 13.78 -0.38
CA HIS A 218 -12.84 12.56 -0.67
C HIS A 218 -13.56 11.61 -1.65
N ALA A 219 -14.75 12.00 -2.13
CA ALA A 219 -15.53 11.25 -3.10
C ALA A 219 -15.97 12.14 -4.28
N ASP A 220 -16.09 11.54 -5.46
CA ASP A 220 -16.38 12.27 -6.70
C ASP A 220 -17.87 12.51 -6.92
N ASN A 221 -18.75 11.71 -6.32
CA ASN A 221 -20.19 11.80 -6.52
C ASN A 221 -20.94 12.21 -5.23
N ALA A 222 -22.10 12.84 -5.41
CA ALA A 222 -22.88 13.40 -4.32
C ALA A 222 -23.42 12.35 -3.33
N VAL A 223 -23.61 11.10 -3.77
CA VAL A 223 -24.11 10.02 -2.90
C VAL A 223 -23.02 9.63 -1.91
N ASP A 224 -21.81 9.39 -2.40
CA ASP A 224 -20.67 9.02 -1.56
C ASP A 224 -20.16 10.18 -0.71
N GLN A 225 -20.25 11.43 -1.22
CA GLN A 225 -19.94 12.63 -0.42
C GLN A 225 -20.81 12.77 0.83
N ALA A 226 -22.02 12.21 0.82
CA ALA A 226 -22.92 12.23 1.95
C ALA A 226 -22.65 11.15 3.00
N LYS A 227 -21.78 10.16 2.67
CA LYS A 227 -21.41 9.05 3.55
C LYS A 227 -20.30 9.41 4.53
N THR A 228 -20.13 8.55 5.51
CA THR A 228 -18.96 8.52 6.39
C THR A 228 -17.85 7.69 5.73
N TYR A 229 -16.62 7.80 6.22
CA TYR A 229 -15.50 6.95 5.78
C TYR A 229 -15.64 5.49 6.23
N LEU A 230 -16.58 5.23 7.16
CA LEU A 230 -16.83 3.89 7.73
C LEU A 230 -17.83 3.07 6.89
N GLU A 231 -18.49 3.71 5.93
CA GLU A 231 -19.43 3.07 5.00
C GLU A 231 -18.72 2.66 3.71
N PRO A 232 -19.19 1.60 3.02
CA PRO A 232 -18.72 1.33 1.65
C PRO A 232 -19.24 2.40 0.67
N ASP A 233 -18.43 2.73 -0.33
CA ASP A 233 -18.84 3.62 -1.39
C ASP A 233 -19.76 2.92 -2.41
N THR A 234 -20.29 3.68 -3.38
CA THR A 234 -21.18 3.12 -4.40
C THR A 234 -20.49 2.10 -5.29
N THR A 235 -19.22 2.28 -5.58
CA THR A 235 -18.42 1.38 -6.44
C THR A 235 -18.13 0.05 -5.75
N GLU A 236 -17.78 0.09 -4.46
CA GLU A 236 -17.64 -1.11 -3.63
C GLU A 236 -18.97 -1.88 -3.55
N LEU A 237 -20.08 -1.16 -3.30
CA LEU A 237 -21.41 -1.78 -3.23
C LEU A 237 -21.84 -2.40 -4.57
N GLU A 238 -21.54 -1.78 -5.72
CA GLU A 238 -21.83 -2.36 -7.03
C GLU A 238 -21.10 -3.69 -7.24
N THR A 239 -19.84 -3.77 -6.87
CA THR A 239 -19.06 -5.01 -6.97
C THR A 239 -19.58 -6.06 -5.99
N LEU A 240 -19.87 -5.69 -4.75
CA LEU A 240 -20.47 -6.59 -3.76
C LEU A 240 -21.84 -7.12 -4.21
N GLN A 241 -22.66 -6.29 -4.84
CA GLN A 241 -23.94 -6.71 -5.41
C GLN A 241 -23.73 -7.73 -6.54
N TYR A 242 -22.79 -7.47 -7.44
CA TYR A 242 -22.45 -8.41 -8.50
C TYR A 242 -22.00 -9.77 -7.92
N LEU A 243 -21.14 -9.76 -6.91
CA LEU A 243 -20.68 -11.00 -6.27
C LEU A 243 -21.84 -11.73 -5.58
N ASN A 244 -22.70 -11.01 -4.85
CA ASN A 244 -23.87 -11.58 -4.23
C ASN A 244 -24.83 -12.22 -5.22
N ASP A 245 -24.99 -11.64 -6.41
CA ASP A 245 -25.96 -12.12 -7.41
C ASP A 245 -25.43 -13.29 -8.26
N ASN A 246 -24.13 -13.49 -8.31
CA ASN A 246 -23.50 -14.46 -9.20
C ASN A 246 -22.77 -15.61 -8.48
N PHE A 247 -22.65 -15.55 -7.15
CA PHE A 247 -21.99 -16.58 -6.35
C PHE A 247 -22.81 -16.92 -5.10
N ASP A 248 -22.78 -18.18 -4.71
CA ASP A 248 -23.51 -18.66 -3.53
C ASP A 248 -22.78 -18.39 -2.22
N ASP A 249 -21.44 -18.42 -2.26
CA ASP A 249 -20.55 -18.25 -1.10
C ASP A 249 -19.53 -17.14 -1.38
N VAL A 250 -19.73 -15.98 -0.80
CA VAL A 250 -18.84 -14.81 -0.90
C VAL A 250 -18.18 -14.60 0.45
N VAL A 251 -16.87 -14.33 0.44
CA VAL A 251 -16.10 -13.94 1.62
C VAL A 251 -15.84 -12.43 1.57
N LEU A 252 -16.07 -11.74 2.67
CA LEU A 252 -15.66 -10.35 2.88
C LEU A 252 -14.49 -10.32 3.86
N VAL A 253 -13.39 -9.71 3.47
CA VAL A 253 -12.27 -9.39 4.34
C VAL A 253 -12.31 -7.90 4.68
N VAL A 254 -12.49 -7.58 5.98
CA VAL A 254 -12.50 -6.21 6.49
C VAL A 254 -11.11 -5.89 7.03
N ASN A 255 -10.24 -5.38 6.14
CA ASN A 255 -8.86 -5.05 6.47
C ASN A 255 -8.73 -3.56 6.83
N THR A 256 -9.15 -3.23 8.03
CA THR A 256 -9.12 -1.85 8.55
C THR A 256 -8.53 -1.80 9.95
N SER A 257 -7.87 -0.70 10.29
CA SER A 257 -7.39 -0.43 11.65
C SER A 257 -8.43 0.27 12.53
N GLN A 258 -9.64 0.48 12.02
CA GLN A 258 -10.75 1.17 12.66
C GLN A 258 -12.04 0.36 12.52
N ALA A 259 -13.05 0.70 13.31
CA ALA A 259 -14.38 0.13 13.15
C ALA A 259 -14.97 0.48 11.78
N MET A 260 -15.80 -0.43 11.23
CA MET A 260 -16.58 -0.21 10.01
C MET A 260 -18.06 -0.37 10.35
N GLU A 261 -18.91 0.35 9.64
CA GLU A 261 -20.36 0.12 9.64
C GLU A 261 -20.65 -1.10 8.78
N LEU A 262 -21.29 -2.13 9.36
CA LEU A 262 -21.54 -3.42 8.69
C LEU A 262 -23.03 -3.78 8.60
N ASP A 263 -23.96 -2.90 8.95
CA ASP A 263 -25.40 -3.13 8.89
C ASP A 263 -25.91 -3.37 7.45
N TRP A 264 -25.24 -2.81 6.47
CA TRP A 264 -25.47 -3.01 5.05
C TRP A 264 -25.29 -4.47 4.59
N LEU A 265 -24.54 -5.31 5.32
CA LEU A 265 -24.37 -6.73 5.04
C LEU A 265 -25.69 -7.50 4.96
N SER A 266 -26.72 -7.03 5.66
CA SER A 266 -28.05 -7.63 5.60
C SER A 266 -28.68 -7.63 4.21
N GLN A 267 -28.19 -6.79 3.30
CA GLN A 267 -28.64 -6.69 1.91
C GLN A 267 -27.96 -7.74 1.00
N PHE A 268 -26.90 -8.40 1.47
CA PHE A 268 -26.09 -9.32 0.70
C PHE A 268 -26.07 -10.74 1.33
N PRO A 269 -27.15 -11.52 1.17
CA PRO A 269 -27.29 -12.82 1.83
C PRO A 269 -26.25 -13.87 1.40
N ASN A 270 -25.61 -13.71 0.25
CA ASN A 270 -24.55 -14.61 -0.21
C ASN A 270 -23.15 -14.21 0.25
N ILE A 271 -22.99 -13.10 0.96
CA ILE A 271 -21.79 -12.86 1.78
C ILE A 271 -21.90 -13.73 3.02
N LYS A 272 -21.40 -14.98 2.91
CA LYS A 272 -21.54 -15.99 3.97
C LYS A 272 -20.53 -15.87 5.07
N SER A 273 -19.31 -15.42 4.73
CA SER A 273 -18.22 -15.29 5.69
C SER A 273 -17.66 -13.87 5.70
N VAL A 274 -17.38 -13.36 6.90
CA VAL A 274 -16.80 -12.03 7.12
C VAL A 274 -15.69 -12.16 8.17
N ILE A 275 -14.49 -11.72 7.81
CA ILE A 275 -13.29 -11.77 8.66
C ILE A 275 -12.75 -10.36 8.86
#